data_5a2bfc1a594b2baa159413d7b2cc444d
#
_entry.id   5a2bfc1a594b2baa159413d7b2cc444d
#
_cell.length_a   1.000
_cell.length_b   1.000
_cell.length_c   1.000
_cell.angle_alpha   90.00
_cell.angle_beta   90.00
_cell.angle_gamma   90.00
#
_symmetry.space_group_name_H-M   'P 1'
#
loop_
_entity.id
_entity.type
_entity.pdbx_description
1 polymer ?
#
loop_
_entity_poly.entity_id
_entity_poly.type
_entity_poly.pdbx_seq_one_letter_code
_entity_poly.pdbx_strand_id
1 'polypeptide(L)'
;MARFKRILLKLSGESLMGKQGYGIDAERLEDYARQIKEIQEMGVQIGIVIGGGNIFRGLTGSQKGFDRVKGDQMGMCATVINSLALSSALGAFGVKSKVMTAIRMEPIGEFYSKWKAVEALEEGYVCIFSAGTGNPYFTTDTGSSLRGIEIEADAMLKGTRVDGVYTADPEKDPTATKFTEITYDEIYNKGLKVMDLTATTMCKENNLPIYVFNMDIVGNLKKVIDGEDIGTLVHN
;
A
#
# COMPACT_ATOMS: atom_id res chain seq x y z
N MET A 1 15.09 -17.64 -6.02
CA MET A 1 13.72 -17.47 -6.57
C MET A 1 13.00 -16.47 -5.68
N ALA A 2 12.17 -15.59 -6.24
CA ALA A 2 11.38 -14.65 -5.46
C ALA A 2 10.47 -15.38 -4.46
N ARG A 3 10.36 -14.85 -3.22
CA ARG A 3 9.50 -15.41 -2.15
C ARG A 3 8.02 -15.40 -2.54
N PHE A 4 7.60 -14.42 -3.34
CA PHE A 4 6.23 -14.21 -3.77
C PHE A 4 6.16 -14.07 -5.30
N LYS A 5 5.14 -14.65 -5.92
CA LYS A 5 4.86 -14.52 -7.35
C LYS A 5 4.02 -13.27 -7.64
N ARG A 6 3.01 -13.00 -6.82
CA ARG A 6 2.11 -11.83 -6.92
C ARG A 6 1.97 -11.16 -5.58
N ILE A 7 2.16 -9.85 -5.54
CA ILE A 7 2.04 -9.07 -4.32
C ILE A 7 1.05 -7.92 -4.48
N LEU A 8 0.47 -7.49 -3.36
CA LEU A 8 -0.07 -6.15 -3.22
C LEU A 8 0.90 -5.31 -2.40
N LEU A 9 1.49 -4.29 -3.01
CA LEU A 9 2.34 -3.32 -2.33
C LEU A 9 1.50 -2.12 -1.87
N LYS A 10 1.38 -1.96 -0.55
CA LYS A 10 0.70 -0.81 0.03
C LYS A 10 1.71 0.24 0.46
N LEU A 11 1.59 1.45 -0.09
CA LEU A 11 2.45 2.58 0.19
C LEU A 11 1.70 3.68 0.94
N SER A 12 2.40 4.37 1.85
CA SER A 12 1.87 5.57 2.50
C SER A 12 2.03 6.77 1.58
N GLY A 13 0.95 7.54 1.37
CA GLY A 13 1.07 8.82 0.68
C GLY A 13 2.00 9.79 1.42
N GLU A 14 2.09 9.71 2.74
CA GLU A 14 2.99 10.54 3.53
C GLU A 14 4.47 10.33 3.20
N SER A 15 4.85 9.12 2.81
CA SER A 15 6.21 8.84 2.38
C SER A 15 6.57 9.55 1.08
N LEU A 16 5.56 9.98 0.28
CA LEU A 16 5.80 10.78 -0.94
C LEU A 16 6.11 12.25 -0.67
N MET A 17 5.91 12.74 0.55
CA MET A 17 6.18 14.14 0.88
C MET A 17 7.68 14.47 0.90
N GLY A 18 8.52 13.47 1.07
CA GLY A 18 9.95 13.68 1.25
C GLY A 18 10.24 14.64 2.41
N LYS A 19 11.23 15.49 2.23
CA LYS A 19 11.63 16.49 3.24
C LYS A 19 10.72 17.73 3.28
N GLN A 20 9.91 17.95 2.25
CA GLN A 20 9.06 19.15 2.16
C GLN A 20 7.79 19.07 3.03
N GLY A 21 7.41 17.87 3.50
CA GLY A 21 6.31 17.68 4.44
C GLY A 21 4.89 17.82 3.86
N TYR A 22 4.74 17.96 2.55
CA TYR A 22 3.48 17.99 1.80
C TYR A 22 3.68 17.66 0.32
N GLY A 23 2.60 17.33 -0.37
CA GLY A 23 2.63 17.11 -1.82
C GLY A 23 3.41 15.86 -2.23
N ILE A 24 4.08 15.93 -3.37
CA ILE A 24 4.82 14.84 -3.98
C ILE A 24 6.25 15.28 -4.24
N ASP A 25 7.19 14.61 -3.61
CA ASP A 25 8.62 14.80 -3.80
C ASP A 25 9.11 13.94 -4.97
N ALA A 26 9.76 14.56 -5.95
CA ALA A 26 10.19 13.88 -7.18
C ALA A 26 11.27 12.82 -6.91
N GLU A 27 12.22 13.09 -6.00
CA GLU A 27 13.29 12.15 -5.65
C GLU A 27 12.72 10.88 -5.00
N ARG A 28 11.78 11.05 -4.07
CA ARG A 28 11.08 9.90 -3.44
C ARG A 28 10.28 9.08 -4.45
N LEU A 29 9.63 9.75 -5.38
CA LEU A 29 8.87 9.07 -6.42
C LEU A 29 9.77 8.25 -7.34
N GLU A 30 10.95 8.79 -7.71
CA GLU A 30 11.96 8.07 -8.48
C GLU A 30 12.52 6.86 -7.70
N ASP A 31 12.83 7.01 -6.40
CA ASP A 31 13.31 5.93 -5.55
C ASP A 31 12.30 4.77 -5.51
N TYR A 32 11.01 5.09 -5.39
CA TYR A 32 9.96 4.07 -5.41
C TYR A 32 9.86 3.40 -6.78
N ALA A 33 9.91 4.18 -7.86
CA ALA A 33 9.85 3.63 -9.21
C ALA A 33 11.02 2.67 -9.50
N ARG A 34 12.24 3.00 -9.04
CA ARG A 34 13.42 2.11 -9.16
C ARG A 34 13.26 0.81 -8.40
N GLN A 35 12.83 0.87 -7.14
CA GLN A 35 12.63 -0.33 -6.31
C GLN A 35 11.52 -1.23 -6.89
N ILE A 36 10.44 -0.64 -7.41
CA ILE A 36 9.34 -1.37 -8.05
C ILE A 36 9.83 -2.03 -9.35
N LYS A 37 10.60 -1.31 -10.18
CA LYS A 37 11.22 -1.85 -11.38
C LYS A 37 12.09 -3.07 -11.07
N GLU A 38 12.95 -2.96 -10.05
CA GLU A 38 13.87 -4.03 -9.66
C GLU A 38 13.14 -5.33 -9.38
N ILE A 39 12.05 -5.30 -8.61
CA ILE A 39 11.28 -6.51 -8.29
C ILE A 39 10.40 -6.97 -9.46
N GLN A 40 9.93 -6.06 -10.33
CA GLN A 40 9.20 -6.41 -11.54
C GLN A 40 10.10 -7.17 -12.52
N GLU A 41 11.37 -6.76 -12.65
CA GLU A 41 12.39 -7.46 -13.46
C GLU A 41 12.74 -8.87 -12.91
N MET A 42 12.49 -9.13 -11.61
CA MET A 42 12.58 -10.47 -11.01
C MET A 42 11.37 -11.36 -11.35
N GLY A 43 10.40 -10.86 -12.11
CA GLY A 43 9.20 -11.58 -12.53
C GLY A 43 8.05 -11.53 -11.51
N VAL A 44 8.10 -10.64 -10.52
CA VAL A 44 7.01 -10.45 -9.56
C VAL A 44 5.88 -9.64 -10.18
N GLN A 45 4.64 -10.13 -10.05
CA GLN A 45 3.43 -9.41 -10.44
C GLN A 45 3.04 -8.44 -9.32
N ILE A 46 2.87 -7.15 -9.64
CA ILE A 46 2.78 -6.09 -8.63
C ILE A 46 1.49 -5.31 -8.78
N GLY A 47 0.57 -5.47 -7.80
CA GLY A 47 -0.51 -4.53 -7.55
C GLY A 47 -0.07 -3.50 -6.52
N ILE A 48 -0.40 -2.23 -6.72
CA ILE A 48 -0.02 -1.13 -5.81
C ILE A 48 -1.27 -0.40 -5.34
N VAL A 49 -1.33 -0.12 -4.05
CA VAL A 49 -2.26 0.86 -3.46
C VAL A 49 -1.44 1.92 -2.74
N ILE A 50 -1.70 3.19 -3.05
CA ILE A 50 -1.01 4.31 -2.43
C ILE A 50 -2.00 5.24 -1.73
N GLY A 51 -1.71 5.62 -0.48
CA GLY A 51 -2.54 6.54 0.29
C GLY A 51 -2.51 7.98 -0.25
N GLY A 52 -3.50 8.79 0.16
CA GLY A 52 -3.63 10.20 -0.23
C GLY A 52 -3.25 11.20 0.86
N GLY A 53 -2.69 10.75 2.00
CA GLY A 53 -2.48 11.57 3.19
C GLY A 53 -1.49 12.73 3.06
N ASN A 54 -0.65 12.73 2.04
CA ASN A 54 0.24 13.84 1.65
C ASN A 54 -0.50 15.03 1.01
N ILE A 55 -1.70 14.79 0.48
CA ILE A 55 -2.52 15.79 -0.21
C ILE A 55 -3.73 16.16 0.66
N PHE A 56 -4.50 15.17 1.11
CA PHE A 56 -5.70 15.38 1.90
C PHE A 56 -5.99 14.20 2.85
N ARG A 57 -6.40 14.53 4.09
CA ARG A 57 -6.84 13.55 5.11
C ARG A 57 -8.29 13.80 5.47
N GLY A 58 -9.19 12.89 5.10
CA GLY A 58 -10.63 12.99 5.34
C GLY A 58 -11.01 13.14 6.81
N LEU A 59 -10.39 12.37 7.71
CA LEU A 59 -10.64 12.47 9.16
C LEU A 59 -10.26 13.83 9.74
N THR A 60 -9.11 14.38 9.36
CA THR A 60 -8.69 15.73 9.80
C THR A 60 -9.55 16.81 9.18
N GLY A 61 -10.04 16.61 7.95
CA GLY A 61 -10.98 17.49 7.28
C GLY A 61 -12.33 17.54 8.01
N SER A 62 -12.90 16.40 8.43
CA SER A 62 -14.18 16.36 9.15
C SER A 62 -14.12 17.09 10.50
N GLN A 63 -12.98 17.05 11.20
CA GLN A 63 -12.75 17.85 12.43
C GLN A 63 -12.68 19.36 12.16
N LYS A 64 -12.43 19.78 10.91
CA LYS A 64 -12.41 21.18 10.46
C LYS A 64 -13.72 21.64 9.81
N GLY A 65 -14.82 20.88 9.97
CA GLY A 65 -16.15 21.24 9.48
C GLY A 65 -16.48 20.72 8.08
N PHE A 66 -15.64 19.87 7.46
CA PHE A 66 -16.01 19.19 6.22
C PHE A 66 -17.01 18.07 6.51
N ASP A 67 -17.95 17.87 5.60
CA ASP A 67 -18.79 16.68 5.57
C ASP A 67 -17.89 15.42 5.40
N ARG A 68 -18.16 14.39 6.19
CA ARG A 68 -17.32 13.18 6.20
C ARG A 68 -17.26 12.49 4.83
N VAL A 69 -18.40 12.39 4.14
CA VAL A 69 -18.47 11.72 2.83
C VAL A 69 -17.65 12.51 1.81
N LYS A 70 -17.80 13.83 1.77
CA LYS A 70 -17.01 14.70 0.88
C LYS A 70 -15.52 14.64 1.22
N GLY A 71 -15.17 14.61 2.50
CA GLY A 71 -13.79 14.45 2.95
C GLY A 71 -13.17 13.14 2.46
N ASP A 72 -13.90 12.04 2.58
CA ASP A 72 -13.43 10.73 2.10
C ASP A 72 -13.32 10.71 0.56
N GLN A 73 -14.25 11.33 -0.17
CA GLN A 73 -14.16 11.49 -1.63
C GLN A 73 -12.96 12.35 -2.05
N MET A 74 -12.64 13.42 -1.33
CA MET A 74 -11.40 14.19 -1.56
C MET A 74 -10.17 13.34 -1.33
N GLY A 75 -10.16 12.49 -0.30
CA GLY A 75 -9.11 11.51 -0.05
C GLY A 75 -8.96 10.48 -1.19
N MET A 76 -10.07 10.01 -1.76
CA MET A 76 -10.06 9.15 -2.95
C MET A 76 -9.40 9.85 -4.14
N CYS A 77 -9.76 11.11 -4.43
CA CYS A 77 -9.13 11.90 -5.48
C CYS A 77 -7.63 12.11 -5.23
N ALA A 78 -7.23 12.31 -3.98
CA ALA A 78 -5.82 12.43 -3.61
C ALA A 78 -5.02 11.15 -3.95
N THR A 79 -5.61 9.97 -3.75
CA THR A 79 -4.95 8.71 -4.16
C THR A 79 -4.80 8.60 -5.67
N VAL A 80 -5.74 9.14 -6.46
CA VAL A 80 -5.65 9.17 -7.93
C VAL A 80 -4.49 10.05 -8.37
N ILE A 81 -4.31 11.22 -7.78
CA ILE A 81 -3.17 12.12 -8.07
C ILE A 81 -1.85 11.38 -7.82
N ASN A 82 -1.68 10.73 -6.66
CA ASN A 82 -0.48 9.97 -6.34
C ASN A 82 -0.27 8.79 -7.31
N SER A 83 -1.34 8.12 -7.72
CA SER A 83 -1.27 6.99 -8.66
C SER A 83 -0.81 7.43 -10.05
N LEU A 84 -1.28 8.58 -10.53
CA LEU A 84 -0.82 9.16 -11.82
C LEU A 84 0.64 9.56 -11.76
N ALA A 85 1.08 10.17 -10.65
CA ALA A 85 2.47 10.54 -10.45
C ALA A 85 3.39 9.30 -10.44
N LEU A 86 3.00 8.24 -9.70
CA LEU A 86 3.77 6.99 -9.67
C LEU A 86 3.79 6.31 -11.05
N SER A 87 2.65 6.27 -11.76
CA SER A 87 2.58 5.72 -13.13
C SER A 87 3.51 6.46 -14.08
N SER A 88 3.56 7.80 -14.00
CA SER A 88 4.48 8.63 -14.78
C SER A 88 5.95 8.32 -14.46
N ALA A 89 6.31 8.20 -13.18
CA ALA A 89 7.67 7.84 -12.78
C ALA A 89 8.06 6.43 -13.25
N LEU A 90 7.17 5.45 -13.13
CA LEU A 90 7.39 4.09 -13.64
C LEU A 90 7.64 4.10 -15.16
N GLY A 91 6.84 4.88 -15.90
CA GLY A 91 7.02 5.06 -17.35
C GLY A 91 8.39 5.64 -17.73
N ALA A 92 8.92 6.59 -16.94
CA ALA A 92 10.26 7.14 -17.13
C ALA A 92 11.37 6.09 -16.97
N PHE A 93 11.13 5.04 -16.18
CA PHE A 93 12.03 3.89 -16.02
C PHE A 93 11.72 2.71 -16.98
N GLY A 94 10.80 2.90 -17.93
CA GLY A 94 10.43 1.87 -18.91
C GLY A 94 9.49 0.78 -18.36
N VAL A 95 8.92 0.97 -17.18
CA VAL A 95 7.95 0.06 -16.58
C VAL A 95 6.55 0.37 -17.09
N LYS A 96 5.88 -0.61 -17.70
CA LYS A 96 4.48 -0.47 -18.12
C LYS A 96 3.57 -0.52 -16.90
N SER A 97 2.68 0.45 -16.75
CA SER A 97 1.72 0.45 -15.65
C SER A 97 0.31 0.79 -16.12
N LYS A 98 -0.70 0.33 -15.36
CA LYS A 98 -2.12 0.69 -15.54
C LYS A 98 -2.65 1.29 -14.25
N VAL A 99 -3.27 2.47 -14.34
CA VAL A 99 -4.01 3.07 -13.22
C VAL A 99 -5.46 2.64 -13.33
N MET A 100 -5.94 1.95 -12.28
CA MET A 100 -7.33 1.48 -12.18
C MET A 100 -8.01 2.15 -10.99
N THR A 101 -9.19 2.72 -11.21
CA THR A 101 -9.91 3.51 -10.21
C THR A 101 -11.18 2.81 -9.75
N ALA A 102 -11.44 2.82 -8.45
CA ALA A 102 -12.67 2.26 -7.87
C ALA A 102 -13.92 3.11 -8.15
N ILE A 103 -13.75 4.35 -8.60
CA ILE A 103 -14.80 5.25 -9.09
C ILE A 103 -14.56 5.54 -10.57
N ARG A 104 -15.62 5.76 -11.35
CA ARG A 104 -15.47 6.05 -12.79
C ARG A 104 -14.81 7.39 -13.01
N MET A 105 -13.66 7.39 -13.66
CA MET A 105 -12.85 8.58 -13.98
C MET A 105 -12.19 8.49 -15.36
N GLU A 106 -12.82 7.85 -16.35
CA GLU A 106 -12.29 7.82 -17.69
C GLU A 106 -12.26 9.25 -18.32
N PRO A 107 -11.20 9.65 -19.03
CA PRO A 107 -10.04 8.85 -19.45
C PRO A 107 -8.82 8.87 -18.51
N ILE A 108 -8.98 9.33 -17.25
CA ILE A 108 -7.87 9.49 -16.29
C ILE A 108 -7.31 8.14 -15.84
N GLY A 109 -8.19 7.17 -15.62
CA GLY A 109 -7.86 5.80 -15.22
C GLY A 109 -8.96 4.84 -15.65
N GLU A 110 -8.61 3.56 -15.81
CA GLU A 110 -9.57 2.53 -16.12
C GLU A 110 -10.47 2.24 -14.92
N PHE A 111 -11.78 2.01 -15.15
CA PHE A 111 -12.64 1.53 -14.08
C PHE A 111 -12.21 0.13 -13.65
N TYR A 112 -11.97 -0.03 -12.33
CA TYR A 112 -11.45 -1.27 -11.76
C TYR A 112 -12.35 -2.47 -12.03
N SER A 113 -11.73 -3.56 -12.40
CA SER A 113 -12.33 -4.89 -12.47
C SER A 113 -11.27 -5.92 -12.06
N LYS A 114 -11.62 -6.86 -11.19
CA LYS A 114 -10.72 -7.97 -10.79
C LYS A 114 -10.11 -8.65 -12.02
N TRP A 115 -10.93 -9.02 -12.97
CA TRP A 115 -10.51 -9.78 -14.15
C TRP A 115 -9.52 -9.03 -15.02
N LYS A 116 -9.78 -7.74 -15.28
CA LYS A 116 -8.85 -6.86 -16.02
C LYS A 116 -7.55 -6.63 -15.25
N ALA A 117 -7.62 -6.55 -13.91
CA ALA A 117 -6.43 -6.37 -13.09
C ALA A 117 -5.55 -7.62 -13.13
N VAL A 118 -6.12 -8.81 -12.99
CA VAL A 118 -5.38 -10.09 -13.06
C VAL A 118 -4.76 -10.26 -14.44
N GLU A 119 -5.52 -10.05 -15.52
CA GLU A 119 -5.03 -10.11 -16.90
C GLU A 119 -3.83 -9.16 -17.11
N ALA A 120 -3.95 -7.90 -16.68
CA ALA A 120 -2.86 -6.94 -16.81
C ALA A 120 -1.60 -7.33 -16.00
N LEU A 121 -1.77 -7.88 -14.79
CA LEU A 121 -0.66 -8.39 -13.99
C LEU A 121 0.04 -9.57 -14.68
N GLU A 122 -0.72 -10.46 -15.32
CA GLU A 122 -0.20 -11.60 -16.08
C GLU A 122 0.52 -11.17 -17.36
N GLU A 123 0.08 -10.07 -17.97
CA GLU A 123 0.76 -9.41 -19.11
C GLU A 123 2.02 -8.62 -18.68
N GLY A 124 2.35 -8.57 -17.39
CA GLY A 124 3.54 -7.91 -16.86
C GLY A 124 3.38 -6.40 -16.61
N TYR A 125 2.16 -5.87 -16.61
CA TYR A 125 1.91 -4.51 -16.15
C TYR A 125 1.98 -4.42 -14.63
N VAL A 126 2.49 -3.30 -14.13
CA VAL A 126 2.29 -2.90 -12.73
C VAL A 126 0.90 -2.25 -12.64
N CYS A 127 0.01 -2.79 -11.82
CA CYS A 127 -1.34 -2.25 -11.64
C CYS A 127 -1.41 -1.35 -10.43
N ILE A 128 -1.82 -0.09 -10.60
CA ILE A 128 -1.96 0.88 -9.50
C ILE A 128 -3.45 1.09 -9.23
N PHE A 129 -3.91 0.66 -8.05
CA PHE A 129 -5.31 0.73 -7.65
C PHE A 129 -5.56 1.99 -6.83
N SER A 130 -6.40 2.87 -7.30
CA SER A 130 -6.73 4.16 -6.69
C SER A 130 -8.20 4.29 -6.31
N ALA A 131 -8.53 5.36 -5.59
CA ALA A 131 -9.84 5.64 -5.02
C ALA A 131 -10.32 4.60 -3.98
N GLY A 132 -9.40 3.85 -3.37
CA GLY A 132 -9.67 2.92 -2.27
C GLY A 132 -10.71 1.86 -2.62
N THR A 133 -11.75 1.74 -1.80
CA THR A 133 -12.91 0.86 -2.06
C THR A 133 -13.95 1.48 -3.00
N GLY A 134 -13.84 2.78 -3.32
CA GLY A 134 -14.87 3.55 -4.01
C GLY A 134 -16.01 4.03 -3.10
N ASN A 135 -15.98 3.67 -1.81
CA ASN A 135 -17.00 4.01 -0.83
C ASN A 135 -16.42 4.83 0.31
N PRO A 136 -17.16 5.86 0.82
CA PRO A 136 -16.79 6.56 2.04
C PRO A 136 -16.75 5.63 3.25
N TYR A 137 -16.18 6.10 4.35
CA TYR A 137 -16.01 5.42 5.65
C TYR A 137 -14.97 4.30 5.69
N PHE A 138 -14.34 3.95 4.58
CA PHE A 138 -13.25 2.98 4.52
C PHE A 138 -11.88 3.67 4.39
N THR A 139 -10.87 3.03 4.95
CA THR A 139 -9.49 3.53 4.88
C THR A 139 -8.75 2.99 3.66
N THR A 140 -7.55 3.51 3.42
CA THR A 140 -6.64 2.94 2.42
C THR A 140 -6.19 1.51 2.79
N ASP A 141 -6.08 1.18 4.10
CA ASP A 141 -5.73 -0.17 4.54
C ASP A 141 -6.83 -1.16 4.16
N THR A 142 -8.12 -0.80 4.37
CA THR A 142 -9.26 -1.61 3.91
C THR A 142 -9.26 -1.78 2.38
N GLY A 143 -9.00 -0.70 1.64
CA GLY A 143 -8.88 -0.76 0.18
C GLY A 143 -7.74 -1.69 -0.26
N SER A 144 -6.60 -1.66 0.43
CA SER A 144 -5.45 -2.52 0.14
C SER A 144 -5.76 -3.99 0.38
N SER A 145 -6.41 -4.31 1.51
CA SER A 145 -6.85 -5.66 1.84
C SER A 145 -7.79 -6.21 0.76
N LEU A 146 -8.81 -5.43 0.39
CA LEU A 146 -9.76 -5.81 -0.65
C LEU A 146 -9.06 -6.11 -1.98
N ARG A 147 -8.19 -5.20 -2.45
CA ARG A 147 -7.47 -5.39 -3.72
C ARG A 147 -6.50 -6.55 -3.66
N GLY A 148 -5.79 -6.75 -2.54
CA GLY A 148 -4.89 -7.90 -2.35
C GLY A 148 -5.60 -9.24 -2.49
N ILE A 149 -6.78 -9.35 -1.87
CA ILE A 149 -7.62 -10.56 -1.95
C ILE A 149 -8.15 -10.76 -3.37
N GLU A 150 -8.70 -9.70 -3.98
CA GLU A 150 -9.30 -9.78 -5.32
C GLU A 150 -8.30 -10.18 -6.40
N ILE A 151 -7.06 -9.69 -6.35
CA ILE A 151 -6.00 -10.07 -7.31
C ILE A 151 -5.31 -11.37 -6.95
N GLU A 152 -5.73 -12.04 -5.88
CA GLU A 152 -5.13 -13.30 -5.42
C GLU A 152 -3.62 -13.14 -5.12
N ALA A 153 -3.26 -12.08 -4.37
CA ALA A 153 -1.89 -11.82 -3.98
C ALA A 153 -1.40 -12.86 -2.95
N ASP A 154 -0.16 -13.32 -3.10
CA ASP A 154 0.49 -14.21 -2.12
C ASP A 154 0.71 -13.53 -0.77
N ALA A 155 0.91 -12.21 -0.79
CA ALA A 155 1.05 -11.39 0.40
C ALA A 155 0.72 -9.91 0.10
N MET A 156 0.30 -9.19 1.14
CA MET A 156 0.29 -7.73 1.15
C MET A 156 1.58 -7.22 1.80
N LEU A 157 2.39 -6.49 1.05
CA LEU A 157 3.59 -5.83 1.55
C LEU A 157 3.24 -4.42 2.00
N LYS A 158 3.24 -4.19 3.31
CA LYS A 158 2.95 -2.88 3.90
C LYS A 158 4.24 -2.09 4.10
N GLY A 159 4.54 -1.21 3.15
CA GLY A 159 5.66 -0.28 3.24
C GLY A 159 5.34 0.87 4.20
N THR A 160 6.13 0.98 5.27
CA THR A 160 5.98 2.00 6.33
C THR A 160 7.32 2.69 6.60
N ARG A 161 7.34 3.64 7.56
CA ARG A 161 8.57 4.25 8.06
C ARG A 161 9.24 3.44 9.17
N VAL A 162 8.47 2.54 9.81
CA VAL A 162 8.99 1.61 10.82
C VAL A 162 9.30 0.25 10.18
N ASP A 163 10.23 -0.47 10.74
CA ASP A 163 10.75 -1.71 10.16
C ASP A 163 9.97 -2.98 10.58
N GLY A 164 8.81 -2.83 11.21
CA GLY A 164 7.97 -3.97 11.58
C GLY A 164 6.88 -3.62 12.60
N VAL A 165 6.30 -4.66 13.20
CA VAL A 165 5.32 -4.57 14.29
C VAL A 165 6.05 -4.70 15.62
N TYR A 166 5.71 -3.85 16.57
CA TYR A 166 6.33 -3.79 17.89
C TYR A 166 5.31 -4.00 19.00
N THR A 167 5.79 -4.36 20.18
CA THR A 167 4.98 -4.51 21.41
C THR A 167 4.35 -3.18 21.87
N ALA A 168 4.94 -2.06 21.49
CA ALA A 168 4.47 -0.69 21.69
C ALA A 168 5.03 0.21 20.59
N ASP A 169 4.68 1.48 20.58
CA ASP A 169 5.22 2.47 19.62
C ASP A 169 6.73 2.71 19.89
N PRO A 170 7.64 2.27 19.00
CA PRO A 170 9.08 2.37 19.26
C PRO A 170 9.59 3.81 19.26
N GLU A 171 8.83 4.77 18.71
CA GLU A 171 9.19 6.20 18.77
C GLU A 171 8.90 6.80 20.16
N LYS A 172 8.04 6.16 20.97
CA LYS A 172 7.63 6.62 22.30
C LYS A 172 8.15 5.74 23.43
N ASP A 173 8.33 4.46 23.17
CA ASP A 173 8.76 3.46 24.15
C ASP A 173 10.06 2.78 23.66
N PRO A 174 11.22 3.17 24.20
CA PRO A 174 12.50 2.56 23.81
C PRO A 174 12.64 1.10 24.25
N THR A 175 11.72 0.57 25.08
CA THR A 175 11.69 -0.84 25.48
C THR A 175 10.85 -1.71 24.54
N ALA A 176 10.19 -1.10 23.56
CA ALA A 176 9.40 -1.82 22.58
C ALA A 176 10.26 -2.81 21.80
N THR A 177 9.81 -4.06 21.72
CA THR A 177 10.48 -5.12 20.99
C THR A 177 9.74 -5.45 19.70
N LYS A 178 10.51 -5.67 18.62
CA LYS A 178 9.97 -6.03 17.31
C LYS A 178 9.62 -7.51 17.27
N PHE A 179 8.47 -7.82 16.67
CA PHE A 179 8.10 -9.18 16.31
C PHE A 179 8.74 -9.55 14.96
N THR A 180 9.26 -10.76 14.82
CA THR A 180 9.64 -11.35 13.52
C THR A 180 8.38 -11.85 12.82
N GLU A 181 7.50 -12.50 13.57
CA GLU A 181 6.18 -12.95 13.12
C GLU A 181 5.16 -12.77 14.25
N ILE A 182 3.90 -12.61 13.90
CA ILE A 182 2.79 -12.47 14.84
C ILE A 182 1.48 -12.87 14.14
N THR A 183 0.57 -13.50 14.89
CA THR A 183 -0.74 -13.87 14.34
C THR A 183 -1.74 -12.71 14.40
N TYR A 184 -2.78 -12.77 13.54
CA TYR A 184 -3.88 -11.80 13.60
C TYR A 184 -4.58 -11.81 14.96
N ASP A 185 -4.72 -12.97 15.58
CA ASP A 185 -5.34 -13.10 16.92
C ASP A 185 -4.49 -12.44 18.01
N GLU A 186 -3.18 -12.57 17.93
CA GLU A 186 -2.28 -11.88 18.88
C GLU A 186 -2.32 -10.35 18.69
N ILE A 187 -2.38 -9.85 17.45
CA ILE A 187 -2.57 -8.42 17.17
C ILE A 187 -3.85 -7.92 17.82
N TYR A 188 -4.96 -8.63 17.63
CA TYR A 188 -6.25 -8.28 18.23
C TYR A 188 -6.19 -8.31 19.77
N ASN A 189 -5.71 -9.41 20.36
CA ASN A 189 -5.67 -9.61 21.80
C ASN A 189 -4.72 -8.62 22.51
N LYS A 190 -3.61 -8.25 21.86
CA LYS A 190 -2.64 -7.29 22.41
C LYS A 190 -3.03 -5.82 22.08
N GLY A 191 -4.09 -5.59 21.30
CA GLY A 191 -4.53 -4.25 20.89
C GLY A 191 -3.51 -3.49 20.02
N LEU A 192 -2.70 -4.21 19.25
CA LEU A 192 -1.67 -3.62 18.39
C LEU A 192 -2.30 -2.98 17.13
N LYS A 193 -1.77 -1.82 16.73
CA LYS A 193 -2.30 -1.05 15.60
C LYS A 193 -1.45 -1.24 14.34
N VAL A 194 -1.59 -2.36 13.69
CA VAL A 194 -0.94 -2.62 12.38
C VAL A 194 -1.75 -1.99 11.25
N MET A 195 -3.08 -2.19 11.26
CA MET A 195 -4.06 -1.62 10.35
C MET A 195 -5.36 -1.33 11.09
N ASP A 196 -6.37 -0.78 10.40
CA ASP A 196 -7.71 -0.74 10.99
C ASP A 196 -8.32 -2.15 11.12
N LEU A 197 -9.30 -2.29 12.02
CA LEU A 197 -9.90 -3.58 12.35
C LEU A 197 -10.55 -4.25 11.14
N THR A 198 -11.22 -3.49 10.28
CA THR A 198 -11.88 -4.01 9.07
C THR A 198 -10.87 -4.63 8.12
N ALA A 199 -9.76 -3.94 7.87
CA ALA A 199 -8.67 -4.42 7.03
C ALA A 199 -8.02 -5.68 7.61
N THR A 200 -7.75 -5.69 8.92
CA THR A 200 -7.14 -6.82 9.64
C THR A 200 -8.04 -8.06 9.57
N THR A 201 -9.34 -7.90 9.86
CA THR A 201 -10.31 -9.00 9.81
C THR A 201 -10.44 -9.56 8.40
N MET A 202 -10.50 -8.68 7.38
CA MET A 202 -10.59 -9.09 5.98
C MET A 202 -9.37 -9.92 5.55
N CYS A 203 -8.17 -9.52 5.91
CA CYS A 203 -6.95 -10.29 5.64
C CYS A 203 -6.96 -11.64 6.35
N LYS A 204 -7.34 -11.67 7.64
CA LYS A 204 -7.45 -12.91 8.43
C LYS A 204 -8.41 -13.91 7.80
N GLU A 205 -9.65 -13.49 7.50
CA GLU A 205 -10.70 -14.37 6.95
C GLU A 205 -10.35 -14.94 5.58
N ASN A 206 -9.54 -14.22 4.80
CA ASN A 206 -9.13 -14.63 3.45
C ASN A 206 -7.68 -15.18 3.39
N ASN A 207 -7.04 -15.44 4.53
CA ASN A 207 -5.68 -15.96 4.61
C ASN A 207 -4.65 -15.15 3.81
N LEU A 208 -4.81 -13.83 3.72
CA LEU A 208 -3.84 -12.94 3.09
C LEU A 208 -2.79 -12.51 4.13
N PRO A 209 -1.56 -13.01 4.09
CA PRO A 209 -0.52 -12.58 5.01
C PRO A 209 -0.09 -11.13 4.72
N ILE A 210 0.34 -10.42 5.77
CA ILE A 210 0.85 -9.05 5.65
C ILE A 210 2.31 -9.07 6.08
N TYR A 211 3.18 -8.49 5.25
CA TYR A 211 4.57 -8.26 5.62
C TYR A 211 4.82 -6.77 5.84
N VAL A 212 5.09 -6.37 7.08
CA VAL A 212 5.34 -4.97 7.47
C VAL A 212 6.83 -4.70 7.47
N PHE A 213 7.28 -3.70 6.73
CA PHE A 213 8.71 -3.37 6.61
C PHE A 213 8.94 -1.88 6.33
N ASN A 214 10.17 -1.41 6.54
CA ASN A 214 10.55 -0.04 6.23
C ASN A 214 10.86 0.12 4.74
N MET A 215 9.95 0.76 4.00
CA MET A 215 10.06 1.03 2.56
C MET A 215 10.97 2.24 2.26
N ASP A 216 11.25 3.09 3.24
CA ASP A 216 12.05 4.30 3.05
C ASP A 216 13.56 3.99 2.93
N ILE A 217 13.96 2.77 3.31
CA ILE A 217 15.33 2.28 3.11
C ILE A 217 15.42 1.62 1.74
N VAL A 218 16.20 2.22 0.85
CA VAL A 218 16.43 1.71 -0.51
C VAL A 218 17.02 0.29 -0.47
N GLY A 219 16.43 -0.61 -1.27
CA GLY A 219 16.78 -2.02 -1.33
C GLY A 219 15.99 -2.93 -0.38
N ASN A 220 15.26 -2.40 0.59
CA ASN A 220 14.48 -3.23 1.50
C ASN A 220 13.35 -3.99 0.79
N LEU A 221 12.71 -3.38 -0.21
CA LEU A 221 11.67 -4.07 -0.98
C LEU A 221 12.24 -5.33 -1.67
N LYS A 222 13.43 -5.22 -2.27
CA LYS A 222 14.11 -6.37 -2.87
C LYS A 222 14.46 -7.44 -1.83
N LYS A 223 14.99 -7.05 -0.66
CA LYS A 223 15.31 -7.99 0.42
C LYS A 223 14.08 -8.79 0.87
N VAL A 224 12.91 -8.14 1.00
CA VAL A 224 11.66 -8.84 1.31
C VAL A 224 11.33 -9.87 0.23
N ILE A 225 11.49 -9.53 -1.05
CA ILE A 225 11.24 -10.45 -2.18
C ILE A 225 12.28 -11.58 -2.22
N ASP A 226 13.52 -11.32 -1.86
CA ASP A 226 14.59 -12.35 -1.74
C ASP A 226 14.37 -13.26 -0.51
N GLY A 227 13.44 -12.92 0.39
CA GLY A 227 13.10 -13.74 1.55
C GLY A 227 13.88 -13.40 2.82
N GLU A 228 14.55 -12.24 2.88
CA GLU A 228 15.24 -11.81 4.09
C GLU A 228 14.24 -11.35 5.18
N ASP A 229 14.51 -11.70 6.42
CA ASP A 229 13.67 -11.37 7.58
C ASP A 229 13.98 -9.98 8.14
N ILE A 230 13.68 -8.94 7.36
CA ILE A 230 13.92 -7.53 7.73
C ILE A 230 12.71 -6.82 8.33
N GLY A 231 11.56 -7.47 8.36
CA GLY A 231 10.29 -6.92 8.81
C GLY A 231 9.55 -7.81 9.80
N THR A 232 8.23 -7.71 9.82
CA THR A 232 7.33 -8.58 10.58
C THR A 232 6.31 -9.24 9.65
N LEU A 233 6.21 -10.57 9.71
CA LEU A 233 5.16 -11.33 9.05
C LEU A 233 3.93 -11.40 9.97
N VAL A 234 2.77 -10.97 9.47
CA VAL A 234 1.46 -11.14 10.12
C VAL A 234 0.67 -12.20 9.35
N HIS A 235 0.18 -13.22 10.06
CA HIS A 235 -0.50 -14.37 9.44
C HIS A 235 -1.57 -14.98 10.38
N ASN A 236 -2.25 -16.05 9.95
CA ASN A 236 -3.16 -16.88 10.79
C ASN A 236 -2.40 -17.80 11.72
#